data_8aee473e54a536697d218e9870fefa7b
#
_entry.id   8aee473e54a536697d218e9870fefa7b
#
_cell.length_a   1.000
_cell.length_b   1.000
_cell.length_c   1.000
_cell.angle_alpha   90.00
_cell.angle_beta   90.00
_cell.angle_gamma   90.00
#
_symmetry.space_group_name_H-M   'P 1'
#
loop_
_entity.id
_entity.type
_entity.pdbx_description
1 polymer ?
#
loop_
_entity_poly.entity_id
_entity_poly.type
_entity_poly.pdbx_seq_one_letter_code
_entity_poly.pdbx_strand_id
1 'polypeptide(L)'
;IPGTDPALKDEVVMIGGHFDSWHAGTGATDNGAGSATMMEAMRILKALDLKPRRTIRVALWAAEEQGLLGSRAYAKQHFADRETMKTLPDYDKFSSYFNVDNGGGKIRGVYQQLNTAVAPIFQAWMAPFNAGGMKTVTISTTGGTDHLSFDGVGLPGFQFIQDGLDYGTRTHHTNMDVYEKIQPEDMKWNAAVLAAFAWQAAQRDEKLPRKPEPAPAARHTP
;
A
#
# COMPACT_ATOMS: atom_id res chain seq x y z
N ILE A 1 12.91 -7.45 -4.23
CA ILE A 1 14.29 -6.98 -4.39
C ILE A 1 14.96 -7.11 -3.03
N PRO A 2 15.96 -8.00 -2.88
CA PRO A 2 16.66 -8.18 -1.60
C PRO A 2 17.37 -6.92 -1.10
N GLY A 3 17.34 -6.72 0.21
CA GLY A 3 18.13 -5.69 0.87
C GLY A 3 19.63 -5.98 0.84
N THR A 4 20.44 -4.94 0.85
CA THR A 4 21.91 -5.07 0.72
C THR A 4 22.68 -4.65 1.97
N ASP A 5 22.04 -3.91 2.88
CA ASP A 5 22.67 -3.50 4.14
C ASP A 5 22.71 -4.70 5.11
N PRO A 6 23.91 -5.09 5.59
CA PRO A 6 24.03 -6.26 6.49
C PRO A 6 23.16 -6.19 7.74
N ALA A 7 22.88 -5.00 8.25
CA ALA A 7 22.05 -4.80 9.45
C ALA A 7 20.55 -4.71 9.16
N LEU A 8 20.17 -4.26 7.96
CA LEU A 8 18.77 -3.92 7.63
C LEU A 8 18.14 -4.82 6.56
N LYS A 9 18.90 -5.67 5.88
CA LYS A 9 18.43 -6.49 4.74
C LYS A 9 17.26 -7.41 5.07
N ASP A 10 17.14 -7.84 6.32
CA ASP A 10 16.06 -8.70 6.79
C ASP A 10 14.80 -7.93 7.18
N GLU A 11 14.87 -6.61 7.25
CA GLU A 11 13.70 -5.75 7.39
C GLU A 11 13.00 -5.55 6.04
N VAL A 12 11.66 -5.41 6.08
CA VAL A 12 10.81 -5.44 4.87
C VAL A 12 9.99 -4.18 4.73
N VAL A 13 10.07 -3.59 3.54
CA VAL A 13 9.12 -2.62 3.00
C VAL A 13 8.24 -3.35 2.00
N MET A 14 6.93 -3.18 2.08
CA MET A 14 6.00 -3.79 1.14
C MET A 14 5.20 -2.75 0.37
N ILE A 15 4.92 -3.05 -0.89
CA ILE A 15 3.94 -2.38 -1.73
C ILE A 15 2.96 -3.41 -2.25
N GLY A 16 1.71 -3.04 -2.45
CA GLY A 16 0.73 -4.02 -2.93
C GLY A 16 -0.63 -3.43 -3.27
N GLY A 17 -1.45 -4.27 -3.82
CA GLY A 17 -2.85 -4.06 -4.14
C GLY A 17 -3.46 -5.41 -4.46
N HIS A 18 -4.80 -5.50 -4.45
CA HIS A 18 -5.42 -6.76 -4.82
C HIS A 18 -5.49 -6.96 -6.34
N PHE A 19 -5.61 -8.19 -6.78
CA PHE A 19 -5.71 -8.55 -8.20
C PHE A 19 -6.98 -9.33 -8.54
N ASP A 20 -7.77 -9.67 -7.55
CA ASP A 20 -9.14 -10.11 -7.76
C ASP A 20 -10.05 -8.92 -8.07
N SER A 21 -11.24 -9.17 -8.56
CA SER A 21 -12.25 -8.17 -8.89
C SER A 21 -13.63 -8.79 -8.94
N TRP A 22 -14.66 -7.96 -8.98
CA TRP A 22 -16.01 -8.40 -9.26
C TRP A 22 -16.15 -8.90 -10.70
N HIS A 23 -16.94 -9.96 -10.88
CA HIS A 23 -17.05 -10.70 -12.14
C HIS A 23 -17.92 -10.03 -13.22
N ALA A 24 -18.45 -8.84 -12.97
CA ALA A 24 -19.28 -8.13 -13.93
C ALA A 24 -18.50 -7.31 -14.96
N GLY A 25 -17.26 -6.92 -14.64
CA GLY A 25 -16.34 -6.18 -15.51
C GLY A 25 -15.00 -6.88 -15.66
N THR A 26 -13.98 -6.16 -16.14
CA THR A 26 -12.60 -6.68 -16.24
C THR A 26 -11.75 -6.37 -15.01
N GLY A 27 -12.27 -5.60 -14.06
CA GLY A 27 -11.51 -5.19 -12.87
C GLY A 27 -10.35 -4.24 -13.19
N ALA A 28 -10.49 -3.42 -14.22
CA ALA A 28 -9.39 -2.58 -14.68
C ALA A 28 -9.04 -1.47 -13.68
N THR A 29 -10.05 -0.80 -13.12
CA THR A 29 -9.86 0.24 -12.10
C THR A 29 -9.89 -0.30 -10.69
N ASP A 30 -10.55 -1.46 -10.49
CA ASP A 30 -10.72 -2.15 -9.22
C ASP A 30 -10.34 -3.66 -9.35
N ASN A 31 -9.07 -4.08 -9.16
CA ASN A 31 -7.91 -3.22 -8.91
C ASN A 31 -6.73 -3.60 -9.81
N GLY A 32 -7.00 -3.87 -11.08
CA GLY A 32 -5.94 -4.10 -12.09
C GLY A 32 -4.96 -2.92 -12.16
N ALA A 33 -5.46 -1.67 -12.02
CA ALA A 33 -4.64 -0.46 -11.98
C ALA A 33 -3.65 -0.47 -10.81
N GLY A 34 -4.09 -0.79 -9.61
CA GLY A 34 -3.22 -0.89 -8.44
C GLY A 34 -2.17 -1.98 -8.62
N SER A 35 -2.60 -3.19 -8.99
CA SER A 35 -1.69 -4.32 -9.25
C SER A 35 -0.63 -3.98 -10.32
N ALA A 36 -1.02 -3.41 -11.44
CA ALA A 36 -0.09 -3.00 -12.51
C ALA A 36 0.87 -1.90 -12.04
N THR A 37 0.39 -0.93 -11.27
CA THR A 37 1.21 0.13 -10.65
C THR A 37 2.31 -0.47 -9.77
N MET A 38 1.99 -1.46 -8.93
CA MET A 38 2.96 -2.13 -8.06
C MET A 38 4.01 -2.92 -8.85
N MET A 39 3.57 -3.65 -9.87
CA MET A 39 4.49 -4.40 -10.73
C MET A 39 5.44 -3.47 -11.48
N GLU A 40 4.93 -2.35 -12.02
CA GLU A 40 5.75 -1.36 -12.72
C GLU A 40 6.71 -0.63 -11.77
N ALA A 41 6.30 -0.30 -10.54
CA ALA A 41 7.19 0.26 -9.53
C ALA A 41 8.38 -0.67 -9.25
N MET A 42 8.14 -1.97 -9.12
CA MET A 42 9.21 -2.96 -8.96
C MET A 42 10.09 -3.07 -10.20
N ARG A 43 9.49 -2.99 -11.41
CA ARG A 43 10.26 -2.99 -12.66
C ARG A 43 11.18 -1.76 -12.74
N ILE A 44 10.69 -0.56 -12.37
CA ILE A 44 11.49 0.68 -12.33
C ILE A 44 12.69 0.51 -11.41
N LEU A 45 12.47 0.07 -10.16
CA LEU A 45 13.54 -0.14 -9.18
C LEU A 45 14.59 -1.15 -9.71
N LYS A 46 14.13 -2.22 -10.35
CA LYS A 46 15.00 -3.25 -10.92
C LYS A 46 15.78 -2.74 -12.14
N ALA A 47 15.12 -2.01 -13.05
CA ALA A 47 15.73 -1.49 -14.28
C ALA A 47 16.81 -0.44 -13.99
N LEU A 48 16.64 0.34 -12.90
CA LEU A 48 17.63 1.29 -12.42
C LEU A 48 18.76 0.62 -11.61
N ASP A 49 18.74 -0.68 -11.46
CA ASP A 49 19.69 -1.48 -10.65
C ASP A 49 19.90 -0.94 -9.24
N LEU A 50 18.84 -0.39 -8.64
CA LEU A 50 18.90 0.16 -7.29
C LEU A 50 19.14 -0.94 -6.25
N LYS A 51 20.00 -0.63 -5.28
CA LYS A 51 20.38 -1.54 -4.20
C LYS A 51 19.77 -1.04 -2.89
N PRO A 52 18.52 -1.44 -2.55
CA PRO A 52 17.89 -0.98 -1.33
C PRO A 52 18.60 -1.52 -0.09
N ARG A 53 18.61 -0.75 0.99
CA ARG A 53 19.15 -1.23 2.28
C ARG A 53 18.26 -2.32 2.88
N ARG A 54 16.91 -2.10 2.87
CA ARG A 54 15.89 -3.07 3.27
C ARG A 54 15.35 -3.83 2.07
N THR A 55 14.88 -5.03 2.30
CA THR A 55 14.17 -5.80 1.26
C THR A 55 12.87 -5.10 0.88
N ILE A 56 12.65 -4.90 -0.44
CA ILE A 56 11.39 -4.41 -0.99
C ILE A 56 10.62 -5.61 -1.55
N ARG A 57 9.38 -5.80 -1.08
CA ARG A 57 8.49 -6.88 -1.49
C ARG A 57 7.23 -6.31 -2.13
N VAL A 58 6.81 -6.89 -3.24
CA VAL A 58 5.47 -6.67 -3.80
C VAL A 58 4.55 -7.79 -3.36
N ALA A 59 3.30 -7.45 -3.07
CA ALA A 59 2.23 -8.41 -2.82
C ALA A 59 1.02 -8.05 -3.67
N LEU A 60 0.46 -9.06 -4.34
CA LEU A 60 -0.80 -8.97 -5.05
C LEU A 60 -1.79 -9.86 -4.29
N TRP A 61 -2.81 -9.24 -3.71
CA TRP A 61 -3.70 -9.93 -2.80
C TRP A 61 -4.86 -10.59 -3.54
N ALA A 62 -5.26 -11.74 -3.06
CA ALA A 62 -6.45 -12.44 -3.53
C ALA A 62 -7.59 -12.28 -2.52
N ALA A 63 -8.82 -12.31 -3.01
CA ALA A 63 -10.02 -12.25 -2.20
C ALA A 63 -10.10 -11.01 -1.29
N GLU A 64 -9.68 -9.87 -1.83
CA GLU A 64 -9.88 -8.56 -1.19
C GLU A 64 -11.38 -8.26 -1.14
N GLU A 65 -12.06 -8.41 -2.25
CA GLU A 65 -13.47 -8.17 -2.49
C GLU A 65 -14.40 -8.99 -1.57
N GLN A 66 -13.89 -10.08 -1.03
CA GLN A 66 -14.60 -10.94 -0.06
C GLN A 66 -14.22 -10.62 1.39
N GLY A 67 -13.59 -9.47 1.63
CA GLY A 67 -13.25 -8.97 2.97
C GLY A 67 -11.78 -9.09 3.35
N LEU A 68 -10.87 -8.75 2.46
CA LEU A 68 -9.41 -8.68 2.69
C LEU A 68 -8.80 -10.03 3.06
N LEU A 69 -9.33 -11.15 2.55
CA LEU A 69 -8.98 -12.49 3.06
C LEU A 69 -7.49 -12.79 2.88
N GLY A 70 -6.92 -12.46 1.72
CA GLY A 70 -5.51 -12.72 1.43
C GLY A 70 -4.57 -11.94 2.31
N SER A 71 -4.75 -10.61 2.40
CA SER A 71 -3.88 -9.76 3.22
C SER A 71 -4.03 -10.01 4.71
N ARG A 72 -5.26 -10.30 5.21
CA ARG A 72 -5.49 -10.70 6.61
C ARG A 72 -4.81 -12.01 6.96
N ALA A 73 -4.95 -13.02 6.08
CA ALA A 73 -4.30 -14.31 6.27
C ALA A 73 -2.77 -14.15 6.29
N TYR A 74 -2.22 -13.35 5.39
CA TYR A 74 -0.79 -13.06 5.35
C TYR A 74 -0.31 -12.35 6.62
N ALA A 75 -1.02 -11.29 7.05
CA ALA A 75 -0.67 -10.57 8.28
C ALA A 75 -0.70 -11.49 9.51
N LYS A 76 -1.71 -12.35 9.61
CA LYS A 76 -1.84 -13.33 10.69
C LYS A 76 -0.72 -14.38 10.67
N GLN A 77 -0.35 -14.86 9.48
CA GLN A 77 0.65 -15.92 9.32
C GLN A 77 2.08 -15.42 9.56
N HIS A 78 2.38 -14.15 9.25
CA HIS A 78 3.74 -13.64 9.26
C HIS A 78 4.02 -12.63 10.38
N PHE A 79 3.01 -11.89 10.83
CA PHE A 79 3.23 -10.76 11.73
C PHE A 79 2.51 -10.85 13.05
N ALA A 80 1.19 -10.85 13.05
CA ALA A 80 0.41 -10.90 14.28
C ALA A 80 -1.02 -11.38 14.04
N ASP A 81 -1.57 -12.08 15.03
CA ASP A 81 -2.98 -12.43 15.05
C ASP A 81 -3.80 -11.25 15.61
N ARG A 82 -4.70 -10.68 14.80
CA ARG A 82 -5.52 -9.51 15.17
C ARG A 82 -6.43 -9.76 16.38
N GLU A 83 -6.88 -11.00 16.58
CA GLU A 83 -7.79 -11.34 17.69
C GLU A 83 -7.07 -11.37 19.03
N THR A 84 -5.83 -11.84 19.05
CA THR A 84 -5.05 -12.05 20.27
C THR A 84 -3.93 -11.04 20.45
N MET A 85 -3.56 -10.34 19.39
CA MET A 85 -2.37 -9.50 19.28
C MET A 85 -1.06 -10.24 19.60
N LYS A 86 -1.07 -11.57 19.45
CA LYS A 86 0.15 -12.36 19.53
C LYS A 86 1.01 -12.11 18.30
N THR A 87 2.17 -11.50 18.53
CA THR A 87 3.14 -11.19 17.47
C THR A 87 4.02 -12.40 17.13
N LEU A 88 4.57 -12.40 15.91
CA LEU A 88 5.50 -13.38 15.38
C LEU A 88 6.87 -12.73 15.12
N PRO A 89 7.96 -13.50 14.93
CA PRO A 89 9.31 -12.94 14.79
C PRO A 89 9.50 -11.92 13.66
N ASP A 90 8.70 -11.97 12.60
CA ASP A 90 8.79 -11.03 11.49
C ASP A 90 8.03 -9.71 11.76
N TYR A 91 7.24 -9.63 12.83
CA TYR A 91 6.55 -8.40 13.22
C TYR A 91 7.51 -7.23 13.39
N ASP A 92 8.62 -7.45 14.10
CA ASP A 92 9.59 -6.39 14.35
C ASP A 92 10.44 -6.04 13.12
N LYS A 93 10.53 -6.93 12.15
CA LYS A 93 11.23 -6.68 10.88
C LYS A 93 10.43 -5.86 9.89
N PHE A 94 9.14 -5.70 10.10
CA PHE A 94 8.27 -4.98 9.17
C PHE A 94 8.44 -3.46 9.31
N SER A 95 8.71 -2.78 8.20
CA SER A 95 8.86 -1.33 8.13
C SER A 95 7.56 -0.62 7.73
N SER A 96 6.99 -0.99 6.59
CA SER A 96 5.77 -0.35 6.06
C SER A 96 5.12 -1.14 4.94
N TYR A 97 3.83 -0.88 4.74
CA TYR A 97 3.05 -1.31 3.58
C TYR A 97 2.37 -0.11 2.92
N PHE A 98 2.49 -0.01 1.61
CA PHE A 98 1.83 1.02 0.80
C PHE A 98 0.88 0.37 -0.19
N ASN A 99 -0.37 0.81 -0.18
CA ASN A 99 -1.48 0.27 -0.97
C ASN A 99 -1.99 1.28 -1.99
N VAL A 100 -2.44 0.80 -3.15
CA VAL A 100 -3.18 1.59 -4.14
C VAL A 100 -4.43 0.82 -4.54
N ASP A 101 -5.58 1.42 -4.23
CA ASP A 101 -6.88 0.82 -4.46
C ASP A 101 -8.00 1.87 -4.35
N ASN A 102 -7.96 2.87 -5.26
CA ASN A 102 -8.97 3.90 -5.41
C ASN A 102 -9.13 4.28 -6.89
N GLY A 103 -9.11 3.27 -7.77
CA GLY A 103 -9.23 3.46 -9.19
C GLY A 103 -7.93 3.76 -9.92
N GLY A 104 -8.01 4.13 -11.20
CA GLY A 104 -6.87 4.40 -12.08
C GLY A 104 -6.37 5.85 -12.06
N GLY A 105 -6.94 6.71 -11.21
CA GLY A 105 -6.60 8.13 -11.22
C GLY A 105 -5.24 8.45 -10.62
N LYS A 106 -4.76 9.65 -10.90
CA LYS A 106 -3.46 10.15 -10.48
C LYS A 106 -3.34 10.27 -8.97
N ILE A 107 -2.24 9.79 -8.39
CA ILE A 107 -1.96 9.95 -6.97
C ILE A 107 -1.71 11.42 -6.64
N ARG A 108 -2.42 11.94 -5.62
CA ARG A 108 -2.41 13.31 -5.13
C ARG A 108 -1.89 13.45 -3.71
N GLY A 109 -1.80 12.33 -2.99
CA GLY A 109 -1.39 12.36 -1.59
C GLY A 109 -1.44 11.01 -0.92
N VAL A 110 -1.39 11.02 0.41
CA VAL A 110 -1.38 9.81 1.24
C VAL A 110 -2.16 10.06 2.54
N TYR A 111 -2.90 9.04 2.98
CA TYR A 111 -3.54 9.00 4.29
C TYR A 111 -2.53 8.56 5.35
N GLN A 112 -2.45 9.28 6.47
CA GLN A 112 -1.58 8.93 7.59
C GLN A 112 -2.14 7.80 8.46
N GLN A 113 -3.38 7.44 8.31
CA GLN A 113 -4.07 6.45 9.15
C GLN A 113 -3.93 6.78 10.65
N LEU A 114 -4.11 8.06 11.02
CA LEU A 114 -3.90 8.63 12.37
C LEU A 114 -2.45 8.54 12.89
N ASN A 115 -1.51 8.14 12.08
CA ASN A 115 -0.09 8.12 12.45
C ASN A 115 0.56 9.47 12.13
N THR A 116 0.42 10.42 13.04
CA THR A 116 0.92 11.80 12.83
C THR A 116 2.45 11.88 12.67
N ALA A 117 3.18 10.91 13.22
CA ALA A 117 4.64 10.91 13.16
C ALA A 117 5.19 10.69 11.74
N VAL A 118 4.40 10.17 10.80
CA VAL A 118 4.82 10.00 9.40
C VAL A 118 4.65 11.26 8.56
N ALA A 119 3.92 12.28 9.03
CA ALA A 119 3.63 13.47 8.26
C ALA A 119 4.87 14.17 7.69
N PRO A 120 5.88 14.55 8.50
CA PRO A 120 7.07 15.22 7.99
C PRO A 120 7.88 14.32 7.03
N ILE A 121 7.85 13.02 7.25
CA ILE A 121 8.53 12.03 6.40
C ILE A 121 7.88 12.01 5.01
N PHE A 122 6.56 11.86 4.95
CA PHE A 122 5.84 11.82 3.69
C PHE A 122 5.87 13.16 2.95
N GLN A 123 5.81 14.28 3.66
CA GLN A 123 5.97 15.60 3.05
C GLN A 123 7.34 15.74 2.36
N ALA A 124 8.40 15.27 3.00
CA ALA A 124 9.74 15.28 2.40
C ALA A 124 9.82 14.37 1.16
N TRP A 125 9.25 13.16 1.20
CA TRP A 125 9.25 12.23 0.08
C TRP A 125 8.39 12.71 -1.10
N MET A 126 7.32 13.46 -0.81
CA MET A 126 6.43 14.03 -1.81
C MET A 126 6.99 15.27 -2.49
N ALA A 127 7.98 15.95 -1.91
CA ALA A 127 8.50 17.23 -2.40
C ALA A 127 8.85 17.21 -3.91
N PRO A 128 9.51 16.18 -4.48
CA PRO A 128 9.79 16.12 -5.92
C PRO A 128 8.51 16.03 -6.78
N PHE A 129 7.40 15.57 -6.22
CA PHE A 129 6.13 15.38 -6.91
C PHE A 129 5.16 16.55 -6.75
N ASN A 130 5.50 17.56 -5.95
CA ASN A 130 4.61 18.70 -5.67
C ASN A 130 4.23 19.48 -6.93
N ALA A 131 5.16 19.66 -7.86
CA ALA A 131 4.89 20.35 -9.12
C ALA A 131 3.86 19.59 -9.99
N GLY A 132 3.83 18.24 -9.88
CA GLY A 132 2.86 17.39 -10.55
C GLY A 132 1.51 17.28 -9.83
N GLY A 133 1.34 17.97 -8.69
CA GLY A 133 0.08 18.05 -7.96
C GLY A 133 -0.08 17.07 -6.80
N MET A 134 0.96 16.32 -6.42
CA MET A 134 0.93 15.47 -5.22
C MET A 134 1.32 16.31 -3.99
N LYS A 135 0.34 16.79 -3.21
CA LYS A 135 0.57 17.74 -2.10
C LYS A 135 -0.15 17.39 -0.81
N THR A 136 -1.04 16.41 -0.83
CA THR A 136 -1.93 16.14 0.31
C THR A 136 -1.33 15.07 1.22
N VAL A 137 -1.06 15.45 2.46
CA VAL A 137 -0.80 14.53 3.57
C VAL A 137 -1.88 14.78 4.60
N THR A 138 -2.78 13.84 4.82
CA THR A 138 -3.90 14.03 5.73
C THR A 138 -3.85 13.06 6.89
N ILE A 139 -4.18 13.56 8.09
CA ILE A 139 -4.32 12.74 9.30
C ILE A 139 -5.46 11.73 9.21
N SER A 140 -6.42 11.95 8.31
CA SER A 140 -7.59 11.11 8.14
C SER A 140 -7.22 9.65 7.91
N THR A 141 -8.16 8.78 8.24
CA THR A 141 -8.14 7.37 7.85
C THR A 141 -8.93 7.18 6.56
N THR A 142 -8.61 6.12 5.86
CA THR A 142 -9.47 5.52 4.84
C THR A 142 -9.63 4.04 5.15
N GLY A 143 -10.73 3.45 4.71
CA GLY A 143 -11.07 2.06 4.96
C GLY A 143 -11.20 1.25 3.67
N GLY A 144 -11.68 0.01 3.82
CA GLY A 144 -12.17 -0.81 2.73
C GLY A 144 -11.11 -1.55 1.91
N THR A 145 -9.81 -1.51 2.27
CA THR A 145 -8.77 -2.20 1.48
C THR A 145 -7.58 -2.70 2.31
N ASP A 146 -6.67 -3.42 1.68
CA ASP A 146 -5.64 -4.30 2.26
C ASP A 146 -4.66 -3.65 3.25
N HIS A 147 -4.43 -2.32 3.19
CA HIS A 147 -3.60 -1.63 4.19
C HIS A 147 -4.14 -1.80 5.62
N LEU A 148 -5.46 -2.03 5.76
CA LEU A 148 -6.11 -2.27 7.05
C LEU A 148 -5.66 -3.58 7.71
N SER A 149 -5.24 -4.56 6.94
CA SER A 149 -4.73 -5.83 7.47
C SER A 149 -3.42 -5.64 8.26
N PHE A 150 -2.63 -4.65 7.87
CA PHE A 150 -1.39 -4.25 8.55
C PHE A 150 -1.69 -3.25 9.66
N ASP A 151 -2.42 -2.18 9.36
CA ASP A 151 -2.79 -1.14 10.32
C ASP A 151 -3.54 -1.73 11.52
N GLY A 152 -4.41 -2.69 11.28
CA GLY A 152 -5.20 -3.38 12.30
C GLY A 152 -4.37 -4.17 13.31
N VAL A 153 -3.15 -4.58 12.97
CA VAL A 153 -2.21 -5.24 13.90
C VAL A 153 -1.09 -4.30 14.36
N GLY A 154 -1.25 -2.98 14.16
CA GLY A 154 -0.28 -1.97 14.61
C GLY A 154 0.95 -1.78 13.72
N LEU A 155 0.96 -2.40 12.55
CA LEU A 155 2.01 -2.20 11.55
C LEU A 155 1.69 -1.00 10.65
N PRO A 156 2.70 -0.23 10.19
CA PRO A 156 2.48 0.92 9.33
C PRO A 156 1.92 0.49 7.96
N GLY A 157 0.61 0.65 7.76
CA GLY A 157 -0.10 0.39 6.51
C GLY A 157 -0.77 1.66 6.02
N PHE A 158 -0.55 2.04 4.76
CA PHE A 158 -0.99 3.31 4.20
C PHE A 158 -1.67 3.13 2.84
N GLN A 159 -2.67 3.96 2.58
CA GLN A 159 -3.36 4.07 1.30
C GLN A 159 -3.08 5.44 0.68
N PHE A 160 -2.88 5.49 -0.64
CA PHE A 160 -2.74 6.74 -1.36
C PHE A 160 -4.09 7.38 -1.67
N ILE A 161 -4.07 8.71 -1.83
CA ILE A 161 -5.20 9.52 -2.29
C ILE A 161 -5.04 9.66 -3.80
N GLN A 162 -6.08 9.30 -4.55
CA GLN A 162 -6.10 9.39 -6.02
C GLN A 162 -7.20 10.32 -6.51
N ASP A 163 -7.03 10.84 -7.73
CA ASP A 163 -8.13 11.49 -8.44
C ASP A 163 -9.24 10.46 -8.67
N GLY A 164 -10.45 10.81 -8.29
CA GLY A 164 -11.58 9.86 -8.32
C GLY A 164 -12.00 9.45 -9.73
N LEU A 165 -11.77 10.30 -10.74
CA LEU A 165 -12.27 10.08 -12.11
C LEU A 165 -13.71 9.55 -12.10
N ASP A 166 -13.93 8.39 -12.73
CA ASP A 166 -15.21 7.68 -12.73
C ASP A 166 -15.34 6.62 -11.64
N TYR A 167 -14.32 6.45 -10.77
CA TYR A 167 -14.25 5.29 -9.85
C TYR A 167 -15.47 5.21 -8.94
N GLY A 168 -15.69 6.20 -8.10
CA GLY A 168 -16.81 6.19 -7.15
C GLY A 168 -18.20 6.41 -7.76
N THR A 169 -18.29 6.71 -9.06
CA THR A 169 -19.56 7.04 -9.71
C THR A 169 -20.00 6.05 -10.77
N ARG A 170 -19.07 5.29 -11.35
CA ARG A 170 -19.37 4.44 -12.52
C ARG A 170 -18.67 3.09 -12.50
N THR A 171 -17.38 3.01 -12.13
CA THR A 171 -16.61 1.79 -12.35
C THR A 171 -16.55 0.87 -11.14
N HIS A 172 -16.47 1.41 -9.93
CA HIS A 172 -16.35 0.64 -8.70
C HIS A 172 -17.49 -0.39 -8.57
N HIS A 173 -17.13 -1.67 -8.57
CA HIS A 173 -18.03 -2.82 -8.46
C HIS A 173 -19.11 -2.93 -9.56
N THR A 174 -18.85 -2.42 -10.76
CA THR A 174 -19.81 -2.46 -11.87
C THR A 174 -19.24 -3.10 -13.13
N ASN A 175 -20.14 -3.42 -14.08
CA ASN A 175 -19.75 -3.92 -15.41
C ASN A 175 -19.10 -2.82 -16.30
N MET A 176 -19.02 -1.60 -15.83
CA MET A 176 -18.32 -0.50 -16.52
C MET A 176 -16.85 -0.40 -16.12
N ASP A 177 -16.37 -1.28 -15.25
CA ASP A 177 -14.96 -1.35 -14.89
C ASP A 177 -14.17 -2.10 -15.96
N VAL A 178 -13.80 -1.36 -16.99
CA VAL A 178 -13.16 -1.86 -18.21
C VAL A 178 -11.87 -1.10 -18.51
N TYR A 179 -11.00 -1.69 -19.32
CA TYR A 179 -9.66 -1.19 -19.63
C TYR A 179 -9.65 0.25 -20.17
N GLU A 180 -10.66 0.64 -20.93
CA GLU A 180 -10.81 1.97 -21.52
C GLU A 180 -10.93 3.11 -20.48
N LYS A 181 -11.14 2.75 -19.22
CA LYS A 181 -11.19 3.71 -18.11
C LYS A 181 -9.80 4.07 -17.55
N ILE A 182 -8.78 3.34 -17.95
CA ILE A 182 -7.41 3.56 -17.49
C ILE A 182 -6.78 4.75 -18.24
N GLN A 183 -6.14 5.63 -17.49
CA GLN A 183 -5.40 6.78 -18.02
C GLN A 183 -3.89 6.47 -18.00
N PRO A 184 -3.24 6.25 -19.16
CA PRO A 184 -1.83 5.81 -19.21
C PRO A 184 -0.85 6.74 -18.48
N GLU A 185 -1.07 8.05 -18.56
CA GLU A 185 -0.16 9.02 -17.92
C GLU A 185 -0.31 9.00 -16.38
N ASP A 186 -1.52 8.78 -15.87
CA ASP A 186 -1.74 8.64 -14.43
C ASP A 186 -1.10 7.34 -13.91
N MET A 187 -1.16 6.25 -14.67
CA MET A 187 -0.51 4.98 -14.33
C MET A 187 1.01 5.12 -14.25
N LYS A 188 1.64 5.80 -15.21
CA LYS A 188 3.08 6.09 -15.19
C LYS A 188 3.48 6.91 -13.97
N TRP A 189 2.68 7.94 -13.67
CA TRP A 189 2.88 8.77 -12.50
C TRP A 189 2.77 7.95 -11.20
N ASN A 190 1.73 7.15 -11.06
CA ASN A 190 1.49 6.33 -9.89
C ASN A 190 2.64 5.34 -9.65
N ALA A 191 3.11 4.68 -10.70
CA ALA A 191 4.25 3.77 -10.60
C ALA A 191 5.55 4.48 -10.16
N ALA A 192 5.81 5.68 -10.66
CA ALA A 192 6.96 6.48 -10.23
C ALA A 192 6.86 6.90 -8.75
N VAL A 193 5.68 7.31 -8.31
CA VAL A 193 5.41 7.63 -6.89
C VAL A 193 5.65 6.42 -6.01
N LEU A 194 5.09 5.26 -6.37
CA LEU A 194 5.24 4.02 -5.58
C LEU A 194 6.69 3.56 -5.53
N ALA A 195 7.41 3.61 -6.65
CA ALA A 195 8.84 3.29 -6.69
C ALA A 195 9.64 4.21 -5.75
N ALA A 196 9.35 5.52 -5.77
CA ALA A 196 10.01 6.49 -4.90
C ALA A 196 9.71 6.25 -3.42
N PHE A 197 8.44 6.00 -3.05
CA PHE A 197 8.06 5.72 -1.66
C PHE A 197 8.69 4.42 -1.15
N ALA A 198 8.65 3.35 -1.94
CA ALA A 198 9.28 2.08 -1.60
C ALA A 198 10.81 2.25 -1.40
N TRP A 199 11.44 2.98 -2.31
CA TRP A 199 12.87 3.29 -2.23
C TRP A 199 13.21 4.10 -0.98
N GLN A 200 12.52 5.21 -0.74
CA GLN A 200 12.76 6.08 0.41
C GLN A 200 12.56 5.32 1.74
N ALA A 201 11.50 4.51 1.84
CA ALA A 201 11.25 3.70 3.02
C ALA A 201 12.37 2.66 3.26
N ALA A 202 12.89 2.07 2.18
CA ALA A 202 13.96 1.09 2.25
C ALA A 202 15.33 1.70 2.60
N GLN A 203 15.54 2.99 2.32
CA GLN A 203 16.81 3.69 2.56
C GLN A 203 16.93 4.36 3.93
N ARG A 204 15.83 4.51 4.68
CA ARG A 204 15.87 5.16 6.00
C ARG A 204 16.78 4.42 6.98
N ASP A 205 17.38 5.16 7.92
CA ASP A 205 18.10 4.53 9.04
C ASP A 205 17.12 3.77 9.94
N GLU A 206 16.00 4.39 10.29
CA GLU A 206 14.97 3.78 11.11
C GLU A 206 13.76 3.36 10.27
N LYS A 207 13.04 2.33 10.72
CA LYS A 207 11.72 1.99 10.18
C LYS A 207 10.75 3.16 10.30
N LEU A 208 9.66 3.14 9.55
CA LEU A 208 8.59 4.11 9.76
C LEU A 208 8.03 4.00 11.20
N PRO A 209 7.74 5.14 11.83
CA PRO A 209 7.18 5.13 13.18
C PRO A 209 5.84 4.39 13.21
N ARG A 210 5.60 3.66 14.28
CA ARG A 210 4.35 2.95 14.53
C ARG A 210 3.43 3.76 15.42
N LYS A 211 2.14 3.56 15.27
CA LYS A 211 1.14 3.95 16.28
C LYS A 211 1.29 3.06 17.53
N PRO A 212 0.70 3.44 18.67
CA PRO A 212 0.55 2.52 19.80
C PRO A 212 -0.09 1.21 19.34
N GLU A 213 0.34 0.11 19.91
CA GLU A 213 -0.22 -1.20 19.58
C GLU A 213 -1.73 -1.24 19.86
N PRO A 214 -2.55 -1.70 18.90
CA PRO A 214 -3.98 -1.76 19.10
C PRO A 214 -4.36 -2.86 20.12
N ALA A 215 -5.43 -2.63 20.85
CA ALA A 215 -6.01 -3.68 21.67
C ALA A 215 -6.48 -4.88 20.81
N PRO A 216 -6.49 -6.11 21.35
CA PRO A 216 -7.09 -7.25 20.68
C PRO A 216 -8.51 -6.95 20.19
N ALA A 217 -8.86 -7.45 19.00
CA ALA A 217 -10.24 -7.32 18.52
C ALA A 217 -11.18 -8.08 19.44
N ALA A 218 -12.33 -7.47 19.76
CA ALA A 218 -13.37 -8.19 20.46
C ALA A 218 -13.79 -9.42 19.65
N ARG A 219 -13.81 -10.59 20.27
CA ARG A 219 -14.35 -11.78 19.61
C ARG A 219 -15.83 -11.52 19.34
N HIS A 220 -16.23 -11.53 18.09
CA HIS A 220 -17.64 -11.70 17.78
C HIS A 220 -18.01 -13.13 18.24
N THR A 221 -18.62 -13.23 19.40
CA THR A 221 -19.36 -14.46 19.77
C THR A 221 -20.50 -14.60 18.77
N PRO A 222 -20.63 -15.76 18.13
CA PRO A 222 -21.68 -16.02 17.14
C PRO A 222 -23.08 -15.88 17.75
#